data_39d7fb3e6d0e49bee5d76d37d9433256
#
_entry.id   39d7fb3e6d0e49bee5d76d37d9433256
#
_cell.length_a   1.000
_cell.length_b   1.000
_cell.length_c   1.000
_cell.angle_alpha   90.00
_cell.angle_beta   90.00
_cell.angle_gamma   90.00
#
_symmetry.space_group_name_H-M   'P 1'
#
loop_
_entity.id
_entity.type
_entity.pdbx_description
1 polymer ?
#
loop_
_entity_poly.entity_id
_entity_poly.type
_entity_poly.pdbx_seq_one_letter_code
_entity_poly.pdbx_strand_id
1 'polypeptide(L)'
;MNPKQWYEELFENYGKTYDKESFTQGTIGECYFIEQELNFNKSLKILDVGCGTGRHSIELSKRGYSVTGIDLSESQLAQARAKAIKENLNIDFQKHDARNLPFNKEFDAAIMLCEGGFPLMETDEMNFEILKNVTKSLKDKSKFIFTTLNGLFPLYHSVEKFCAANSVGDNATYRSNTFDLMTFRDHNITEIVDDSGIKKTLDCSERYYVPSEISWLLKSLGYKNIDIFGAKLGAFSRNEKLTSEDFEMLVIAEK
;
A
#
# COMPACT_ATOMS: atom_id res chain seq x y z
N MET A 1 -28.02 0.09 -4.79
CA MET A 1 -26.63 -0.01 -4.28
C MET A 1 -25.73 0.40 -5.43
N ASN A 2 -24.74 1.24 -5.21
CA ASN A 2 -23.73 1.50 -6.24
C ASN A 2 -22.98 0.19 -6.53
N PRO A 3 -22.57 -0.07 -7.78
CA PRO A 3 -21.74 -1.22 -8.07
C PRO A 3 -20.46 -1.15 -7.23
N LYS A 4 -19.95 -2.31 -6.80
CA LYS A 4 -18.66 -2.38 -6.10
C LYS A 4 -17.56 -1.92 -7.04
N GLN A 5 -16.56 -1.29 -6.49
CA GLN A 5 -15.34 -0.96 -7.22
C GLN A 5 -14.46 -2.21 -7.39
N TRP A 6 -13.61 -2.21 -8.41
CA TRP A 6 -12.77 -3.37 -8.73
C TRP A 6 -11.90 -3.82 -7.54
N TYR A 7 -11.36 -2.89 -6.76
CA TYR A 7 -10.55 -3.21 -5.57
C TYR A 7 -11.41 -3.79 -4.43
N GLU A 8 -12.67 -3.40 -4.30
CA GLU A 8 -13.60 -4.01 -3.33
C GLU A 8 -13.93 -5.47 -3.73
N GLU A 9 -14.12 -5.71 -5.05
CA GLU A 9 -14.36 -7.06 -5.57
C GLU A 9 -13.11 -7.95 -5.47
N LEU A 10 -11.92 -7.38 -5.74
CA LEU A 10 -10.65 -8.08 -5.63
C LEU A 10 -10.44 -8.59 -4.20
N PHE A 11 -10.50 -7.68 -3.22
CA PHE A 11 -10.17 -8.00 -1.84
C PHE A 11 -11.31 -8.62 -1.02
N GLU A 12 -12.48 -8.88 -1.62
CA GLU A 12 -13.61 -9.50 -0.91
C GLU A 12 -13.34 -10.93 -0.46
N ASN A 13 -12.64 -11.73 -1.27
CA ASN A 13 -12.32 -13.13 -0.98
C ASN A 13 -10.99 -13.56 -1.62
N TYR A 14 -9.92 -12.81 -1.33
CA TYR A 14 -8.58 -13.01 -1.94
C TYR A 14 -7.45 -13.04 -0.89
N GLY A 15 -7.78 -13.18 0.39
CA GLY A 15 -6.78 -13.04 1.46
C GLY A 15 -5.75 -14.16 1.52
N LYS A 16 -6.16 -15.42 1.36
CA LYS A 16 -5.24 -16.58 1.36
C LYS A 16 -4.40 -16.63 0.08
N THR A 17 -5.00 -16.25 -1.03
CA THR A 17 -4.34 -16.20 -2.32
C THR A 17 -3.35 -15.03 -2.34
N TYR A 18 -3.75 -13.85 -1.86
CA TYR A 18 -2.91 -12.67 -1.73
C TYR A 18 -1.58 -12.95 -1.00
N ASP A 19 -1.62 -13.70 0.10
CA ASP A 19 -0.40 -14.03 0.87
C ASP A 19 0.63 -14.88 0.10
N LYS A 20 0.24 -15.47 -1.02
CA LYS A 20 1.12 -16.31 -1.87
C LYS A 20 1.70 -15.51 -3.04
N GLU A 21 1.17 -14.33 -3.31
CA GLU A 21 1.65 -13.49 -4.40
C GLU A 21 3.12 -13.10 -4.17
N SER A 22 3.88 -13.02 -5.25
CA SER A 22 5.34 -12.81 -5.20
C SER A 22 5.71 -11.51 -4.50
N PHE A 23 4.95 -10.45 -4.71
CA PHE A 23 5.19 -9.14 -4.11
C PHE A 23 4.94 -9.07 -2.60
N THR A 24 4.35 -10.11 -1.98
CA THR A 24 4.15 -10.16 -0.53
C THR A 24 5.37 -10.69 0.24
N GLN A 25 6.38 -11.19 -0.45
CA GLN A 25 7.51 -11.92 0.16
C GLN A 25 8.57 -11.02 0.81
N GLY A 26 8.44 -9.69 0.68
CA GLY A 26 9.40 -8.71 1.18
C GLY A 26 9.28 -8.29 2.65
N THR A 27 8.23 -8.70 3.35
CA THR A 27 7.78 -8.16 4.66
C THR A 27 8.87 -8.01 5.71
N ILE A 28 9.77 -8.98 5.85
CA ILE A 28 10.82 -8.98 6.89
C ILE A 28 11.82 -7.84 6.69
N GLY A 29 12.29 -7.66 5.45
CA GLY A 29 13.24 -6.59 5.09
C GLY A 29 12.59 -5.22 5.13
N GLU A 30 11.34 -5.11 4.67
CA GLU A 30 10.54 -3.89 4.72
C GLU A 30 10.31 -3.43 6.16
N CYS A 31 9.92 -4.34 7.07
CA CYS A 31 9.77 -4.03 8.49
C CYS A 31 11.10 -3.65 9.16
N TYR A 32 12.22 -4.27 8.76
CA TYR A 32 13.53 -3.86 9.27
C TYR A 32 13.89 -2.42 8.86
N PHE A 33 13.62 -2.05 7.61
CA PHE A 33 13.80 -0.68 7.15
C PHE A 33 12.90 0.31 7.92
N ILE A 34 11.63 -0.03 8.15
CA ILE A 34 10.71 0.79 8.94
C ILE A 34 11.28 1.00 10.36
N GLU A 35 11.80 -0.04 11.01
CA GLU A 35 12.44 0.09 12.32
C GLU A 35 13.63 1.05 12.31
N GLN A 36 14.48 0.99 11.27
CA GLN A 36 15.59 1.93 11.10
C GLN A 36 15.08 3.37 10.99
N GLU A 37 14.05 3.61 10.18
CA GLU A 37 13.42 4.91 10.01
C GLU A 37 12.79 5.44 11.32
N LEU A 38 12.35 4.55 12.19
CA LEU A 38 11.80 4.87 13.50
C LEU A 38 12.85 4.83 14.63
N ASN A 39 14.16 4.77 14.28
CA ASN A 39 15.27 4.69 15.22
C ASN A 39 15.09 3.57 16.26
N PHE A 40 14.47 2.45 15.88
CA PHE A 40 14.15 1.30 16.75
C PHE A 40 13.36 1.68 18.02
N ASN A 41 12.68 2.82 18.05
CA ASN A 41 11.91 3.29 19.19
C ASN A 41 10.57 2.56 19.32
N LYS A 42 10.51 1.55 20.17
CA LYS A 42 9.34 0.67 20.35
C LYS A 42 8.17 1.35 21.08
N SER A 43 8.37 2.55 21.63
CA SER A 43 7.28 3.31 22.27
C SER A 43 6.34 3.99 21.27
N LEU A 44 6.71 4.01 19.98
CA LEU A 44 5.93 4.65 18.93
C LEU A 44 4.69 3.81 18.57
N LYS A 45 3.58 4.51 18.33
CA LYS A 45 2.34 3.92 17.82
C LYS A 45 2.31 4.06 16.30
N ILE A 46 2.07 2.96 15.60
CA ILE A 46 2.07 2.88 14.14
C ILE A 46 0.65 2.65 13.63
N LEU A 47 0.23 3.42 12.63
CA LEU A 47 -0.96 3.16 11.82
C LEU A 47 -0.54 2.44 10.54
N ASP A 48 -1.09 1.25 10.29
CA ASP A 48 -0.89 0.49 9.05
C ASP A 48 -2.15 0.63 8.19
N VAL A 49 -2.04 1.40 7.11
CA VAL A 49 -3.15 1.79 6.23
C VAL A 49 -3.24 0.86 5.03
N GLY A 50 -4.41 0.26 4.80
CA GLY A 50 -4.57 -0.81 3.82
C GLY A 50 -3.79 -2.05 4.24
N CYS A 51 -3.90 -2.43 5.53
CA CYS A 51 -3.07 -3.47 6.13
C CYS A 51 -3.33 -4.88 5.56
N GLY A 52 -4.40 -5.06 4.79
CA GLY A 52 -4.78 -6.32 4.17
C GLY A 52 -4.84 -7.47 5.18
N THR A 53 -4.13 -8.55 4.90
CA THR A 53 -4.03 -9.72 5.78
C THR A 53 -3.11 -9.52 6.98
N GLY A 54 -2.64 -8.29 7.22
CA GLY A 54 -1.90 -7.88 8.42
C GLY A 54 -0.42 -8.26 8.44
N ARG A 55 0.21 -8.55 7.29
CA ARG A 55 1.60 -9.05 7.27
C ARG A 55 2.61 -8.09 7.92
N HIS A 56 2.55 -6.79 7.63
CA HIS A 56 3.41 -5.77 8.26
C HIS A 56 2.99 -5.50 9.72
N SER A 57 1.70 -5.36 9.99
CA SER A 57 1.18 -5.18 11.34
C SER A 57 1.62 -6.28 12.30
N ILE A 58 1.55 -7.55 11.86
CA ILE A 58 1.96 -8.71 12.64
C ILE A 58 3.47 -8.71 12.88
N GLU A 59 4.26 -8.50 11.83
CA GLU A 59 5.72 -8.50 11.95
C GLU A 59 6.22 -7.35 12.84
N LEU A 60 5.70 -6.12 12.68
CA LEU A 60 6.05 -4.99 13.54
C LEU A 60 5.62 -5.22 14.99
N SER A 61 4.47 -5.86 15.23
CA SER A 61 4.04 -6.22 16.59
C SER A 61 4.93 -7.28 17.21
N LYS A 62 5.40 -8.29 16.46
CA LYS A 62 6.42 -9.25 16.93
C LYS A 62 7.71 -8.55 17.35
N ARG A 63 8.05 -7.46 16.69
CA ARG A 63 9.23 -6.63 17.01
C ARG A 63 9.00 -5.67 18.17
N GLY A 64 7.78 -5.63 18.74
CA GLY A 64 7.43 -4.89 19.96
C GLY A 64 6.80 -3.52 19.75
N TYR A 65 6.35 -3.19 18.53
CA TYR A 65 5.59 -1.97 18.29
C TYR A 65 4.10 -2.12 18.62
N SER A 66 3.46 -1.02 19.02
CA SER A 66 2.01 -0.91 19.08
C SER A 66 1.49 -0.54 17.69
N VAL A 67 0.70 -1.42 17.08
CA VAL A 67 0.19 -1.24 15.71
C VAL A 67 -1.33 -1.26 15.71
N THR A 68 -1.94 -0.30 15.01
CA THR A 68 -3.33 -0.33 14.60
C THR A 68 -3.36 -0.53 13.09
N GLY A 69 -3.96 -1.62 12.62
CA GLY A 69 -4.13 -1.92 11.20
C GLY A 69 -5.54 -1.55 10.73
N ILE A 70 -5.65 -0.85 9.62
CA ILE A 70 -6.95 -0.53 9.02
C ILE A 70 -7.02 -1.04 7.59
N ASP A 71 -8.19 -1.52 7.21
CA ASP A 71 -8.48 -1.95 5.83
C ASP A 71 -9.97 -1.76 5.51
N LEU A 72 -10.30 -1.61 4.23
CA LEU A 72 -11.67 -1.52 3.75
C LEU A 72 -12.35 -2.90 3.73
N SER A 73 -11.57 -3.97 3.51
CA SER A 73 -12.06 -5.34 3.35
C SER A 73 -12.13 -6.08 4.69
N GLU A 74 -13.34 -6.40 5.13
CA GLU A 74 -13.56 -7.21 6.33
C GLU A 74 -12.99 -8.64 6.17
N SER A 75 -12.97 -9.19 4.95
CA SER A 75 -12.42 -10.53 4.74
C SER A 75 -10.90 -10.55 4.91
N GLN A 76 -10.20 -9.51 4.48
CA GLN A 76 -8.77 -9.33 4.71
C GLN A 76 -8.48 -9.20 6.22
N LEU A 77 -9.24 -8.35 6.91
CA LEU A 77 -9.11 -8.16 8.36
C LEU A 77 -9.42 -9.43 9.17
N ALA A 78 -10.36 -10.25 8.73
CA ALA A 78 -10.63 -11.54 9.35
C ALA A 78 -9.40 -12.49 9.28
N GLN A 79 -8.69 -12.50 8.14
CA GLN A 79 -7.42 -13.22 8.00
C GLN A 79 -6.32 -12.63 8.91
N ALA A 80 -6.22 -11.29 8.94
CA ALA A 80 -5.25 -10.60 9.81
C ALA A 80 -5.45 -10.95 11.29
N ARG A 81 -6.70 -10.88 11.78
CA ARG A 81 -7.06 -11.26 13.16
C ARG A 81 -6.76 -12.72 13.45
N ALA A 82 -7.10 -13.63 12.54
CA ALA A 82 -6.83 -15.05 12.70
C ALA A 82 -5.32 -15.35 12.81
N LYS A 83 -4.50 -14.68 11.99
CA LYS A 83 -3.04 -14.80 12.04
C LYS A 83 -2.48 -14.24 13.35
N ALA A 84 -2.94 -13.05 13.79
CA ALA A 84 -2.49 -12.44 15.04
C ALA A 84 -2.80 -13.32 16.26
N ILE A 85 -4.01 -13.90 16.32
CA ILE A 85 -4.40 -14.85 17.38
C ILE A 85 -3.47 -16.05 17.39
N LYS A 86 -3.16 -16.64 16.23
CA LYS A 86 -2.25 -17.79 16.12
C LYS A 86 -0.85 -17.49 16.65
N GLU A 87 -0.41 -16.24 16.52
CA GLU A 87 0.91 -15.77 16.99
C GLU A 87 0.84 -15.20 18.43
N ASN A 88 -0.30 -15.28 19.11
CA ASN A 88 -0.55 -14.70 20.44
C ASN A 88 -0.30 -13.18 20.51
N LEU A 89 -0.60 -12.46 19.44
CA LEU A 89 -0.46 -11.02 19.34
C LEU A 89 -1.82 -10.34 19.53
N ASN A 90 -1.81 -9.22 20.29
CA ASN A 90 -2.97 -8.36 20.43
C ASN A 90 -2.78 -7.12 19.57
N ILE A 91 -3.32 -7.16 18.34
CA ILE A 91 -3.24 -6.06 17.37
C ILE A 91 -4.66 -5.54 17.14
N ASP A 92 -4.80 -4.24 17.13
CA ASP A 92 -6.08 -3.56 16.88
C ASP A 92 -6.31 -3.47 15.36
N PHE A 93 -7.14 -4.37 14.81
CA PHE A 93 -7.54 -4.38 13.42
C PHE A 93 -8.95 -3.83 13.26
N GLN A 94 -9.09 -2.69 12.54
CA GLN A 94 -10.34 -1.96 12.38
C GLN A 94 -10.74 -1.83 10.91
N LYS A 95 -12.04 -2.00 10.62
CA LYS A 95 -12.57 -1.74 9.28
C LYS A 95 -12.80 -0.24 9.11
N HIS A 96 -12.00 0.39 8.27
CA HIS A 96 -12.15 1.80 7.90
C HIS A 96 -11.87 2.04 6.43
N ASP A 97 -12.56 3.03 5.89
CA ASP A 97 -12.21 3.66 4.64
C ASP A 97 -11.13 4.72 4.90
N ALA A 98 -9.97 4.57 4.28
CA ALA A 98 -8.85 5.48 4.46
C ALA A 98 -9.15 6.94 4.03
N ARG A 99 -10.20 7.14 3.23
CA ARG A 99 -10.71 8.46 2.84
C ARG A 99 -11.47 9.18 3.97
N ASN A 100 -11.82 8.47 5.04
CA ASN A 100 -12.59 9.03 6.17
C ASN A 100 -12.21 8.34 7.48
N LEU A 101 -11.05 8.71 8.05
CA LEU A 101 -10.54 8.12 9.29
C LEU A 101 -11.04 8.88 10.52
N PRO A 102 -11.40 8.16 11.60
CA PRO A 102 -11.87 8.76 12.85
C PRO A 102 -10.72 9.36 13.67
N PHE A 103 -9.47 9.07 13.33
CA PHE A 103 -8.30 9.42 14.13
C PHE A 103 -7.88 10.89 13.98
N ASN A 104 -7.29 11.45 15.03
CA ASN A 104 -6.78 12.80 15.04
C ASN A 104 -5.53 12.92 15.94
N LYS A 105 -4.35 13.03 15.33
CA LYS A 105 -3.05 13.14 16.04
C LYS A 105 -2.80 12.02 17.08
N GLU A 106 -3.07 10.79 16.68
CA GLU A 106 -2.95 9.63 17.59
C GLU A 106 -1.69 8.81 17.36
N PHE A 107 -1.13 8.84 16.14
CA PHE A 107 -0.02 7.98 15.74
C PHE A 107 1.29 8.74 15.58
N ASP A 108 2.38 8.09 15.94
CA ASP A 108 3.75 8.60 15.81
C ASP A 108 4.34 8.30 14.43
N ALA A 109 3.81 7.27 13.77
CA ALA A 109 4.14 6.94 12.38
C ALA A 109 2.92 6.32 11.69
N ALA A 110 2.89 6.44 10.35
CA ALA A 110 2.01 5.65 9.50
C ALA A 110 2.82 4.93 8.44
N ILE A 111 2.37 3.73 8.08
CA ILE A 111 2.84 3.01 6.90
C ILE A 111 1.65 2.73 5.98
N MET A 112 1.90 2.71 4.66
CA MET A 112 0.93 2.36 3.64
C MET A 112 1.70 1.72 2.48
N LEU A 113 1.87 0.41 2.56
CA LEU A 113 2.77 -0.35 1.70
C LEU A 113 2.00 -1.23 0.71
N CYS A 114 2.66 -1.58 -0.38
CA CYS A 114 1.99 -2.24 -1.51
C CYS A 114 0.74 -1.47 -1.92
N GLU A 115 0.94 -0.15 -2.11
CA GLU A 115 -0.05 0.83 -2.53
C GLU A 115 -1.12 1.15 -1.48
N GLY A 116 -1.49 0.25 -0.59
CA GLY A 116 -2.36 0.48 0.58
C GLY A 116 -3.71 1.14 0.32
N GLY A 117 -4.21 1.11 -0.92
CA GLY A 117 -5.38 1.81 -1.37
C GLY A 117 -5.10 3.14 -2.11
N PHE A 118 -3.97 3.76 -1.91
CA PHE A 118 -3.44 4.87 -2.70
C PHE A 118 -2.44 4.29 -3.70
N PRO A 119 -2.69 4.27 -4.97
CA PRO A 119 -3.48 5.15 -5.85
C PRO A 119 -4.69 4.49 -6.56
N LEU A 120 -5.41 3.64 -5.89
CA LEU A 120 -6.44 2.78 -6.52
C LEU A 120 -7.79 3.46 -6.72
N MET A 121 -8.00 4.67 -6.17
CA MET A 121 -9.30 5.34 -6.21
C MET A 121 -9.63 5.90 -7.60
N GLU A 122 -10.90 6.08 -7.87
CA GLU A 122 -11.45 6.50 -9.15
C GLU A 122 -10.99 7.89 -9.60
N THR A 123 -10.71 8.78 -8.64
CA THR A 123 -10.26 10.15 -8.93
C THR A 123 -9.04 10.54 -8.09
N ASP A 124 -8.31 11.55 -8.56
CA ASP A 124 -7.14 12.07 -7.85
C ASP A 124 -7.54 12.74 -6.53
N GLU A 125 -8.73 13.35 -6.45
CA GLU A 125 -9.29 13.90 -5.23
C GLU A 125 -9.53 12.83 -4.18
N MET A 126 -10.07 11.67 -4.58
CA MET A 126 -10.30 10.54 -3.67
C MET A 126 -8.98 9.94 -3.18
N ASN A 127 -7.97 9.83 -4.05
CA ASN A 127 -6.61 9.47 -3.66
C ASN A 127 -6.03 10.48 -2.65
N PHE A 128 -6.20 11.78 -2.92
CA PHE A 128 -5.71 12.84 -2.04
C PHE A 128 -6.40 12.84 -0.66
N GLU A 129 -7.69 12.50 -0.59
CA GLU A 129 -8.40 12.35 0.71
C GLU A 129 -7.77 11.25 1.58
N ILE A 130 -7.21 10.17 1.00
CA ILE A 130 -6.44 9.17 1.76
C ILE A 130 -5.22 9.83 2.42
N LEU A 131 -4.38 10.53 1.65
CA LEU A 131 -3.19 11.21 2.18
C LEU A 131 -3.55 12.22 3.27
N LYS A 132 -4.64 12.97 3.07
CA LYS A 132 -5.14 13.97 4.01
C LYS A 132 -5.62 13.36 5.33
N ASN A 133 -6.37 12.26 5.28
CA ASN A 133 -6.84 11.57 6.46
C ASN A 133 -5.72 10.87 7.22
N VAL A 134 -4.76 10.25 6.53
CA VAL A 134 -3.54 9.72 7.15
C VAL A 134 -2.77 10.85 7.84
N THR A 135 -2.57 11.99 7.16
CA THR A 135 -1.90 13.17 7.73
C THR A 135 -2.60 13.70 8.99
N LYS A 136 -3.95 13.74 8.99
CA LYS A 136 -4.76 14.13 10.16
C LYS A 136 -4.56 13.18 11.33
N SER A 137 -4.41 11.89 11.05
CA SER A 137 -4.21 10.85 12.07
C SER A 137 -2.85 10.92 12.75
N LEU A 138 -1.88 11.55 12.11
CA LEU A 138 -0.49 11.66 12.55
C LEU A 138 -0.25 12.86 13.47
N LYS A 139 0.53 12.64 14.52
CA LYS A 139 1.04 13.69 15.42
C LYS A 139 1.99 14.64 14.68
N ASP A 140 2.33 15.74 15.32
CA ASP A 140 3.42 16.62 14.87
C ASP A 140 4.77 15.89 15.04
N LYS A 141 5.69 16.09 14.12
CA LYS A 141 7.00 15.40 14.05
C LYS A 141 6.89 13.87 13.81
N SER A 142 5.82 13.42 13.24
CA SER A 142 5.58 12.02 12.86
C SER A 142 6.20 11.70 11.51
N LYS A 143 6.32 10.41 11.21
CA LYS A 143 6.78 9.89 9.93
C LYS A 143 5.66 9.18 9.18
N PHE A 144 5.61 9.40 7.86
CA PHE A 144 4.76 8.66 6.95
C PHE A 144 5.63 7.96 5.91
N ILE A 145 5.57 6.63 5.86
CA ILE A 145 6.34 5.78 4.95
C ILE A 145 5.34 5.02 4.07
N PHE A 146 5.43 5.19 2.76
CA PHE A 146 4.51 4.50 1.85
C PHE A 146 5.15 4.18 0.50
N THR A 147 4.57 3.22 -0.22
CA THR A 147 4.89 2.96 -1.62
C THR A 147 3.75 3.42 -2.53
N THR A 148 4.09 3.77 -3.75
CA THR A 148 3.14 4.10 -4.80
C THR A 148 3.75 3.87 -6.18
N LEU A 149 2.89 3.67 -7.18
CA LEU A 149 3.29 3.41 -8.56
C LEU A 149 4.06 4.59 -9.15
N ASN A 150 5.19 4.30 -9.79
CA ASN A 150 6.10 5.28 -10.38
C ASN A 150 5.66 5.68 -11.79
N GLY A 151 5.18 6.90 -11.95
CA GLY A 151 4.74 7.45 -13.24
C GLY A 151 5.83 7.61 -14.29
N LEU A 152 7.10 7.48 -13.92
CA LEU A 152 8.20 7.45 -14.89
C LEU A 152 8.31 6.08 -15.57
N PHE A 153 7.94 5.00 -14.88
CA PHE A 153 8.09 3.63 -15.39
C PHE A 153 7.33 3.40 -16.71
N PRO A 154 6.01 3.69 -16.83
CA PRO A 154 5.25 3.41 -18.05
C PRO A 154 5.66 4.26 -19.27
N LEU A 155 6.46 5.32 -19.09
CA LEU A 155 6.99 6.12 -20.19
C LEU A 155 8.12 5.40 -20.96
N TYR A 156 8.79 4.43 -20.32
CA TYR A 156 9.94 3.71 -20.87
C TYR A 156 9.70 2.21 -20.96
N HIS A 157 8.70 1.68 -20.25
CA HIS A 157 8.44 0.24 -20.11
C HIS A 157 6.97 -0.11 -20.36
N SER A 158 6.73 -1.33 -20.83
CA SER A 158 5.38 -1.90 -20.89
C SER A 158 4.98 -2.44 -19.52
N VAL A 159 3.98 -1.85 -18.91
CA VAL A 159 3.39 -2.31 -17.64
C VAL A 159 2.91 -3.75 -17.78
N GLU A 160 2.18 -4.07 -18.87
CA GLU A 160 1.69 -5.42 -19.15
C GLU A 160 2.82 -6.47 -19.14
N LYS A 161 3.93 -6.20 -19.84
CA LYS A 161 5.05 -7.13 -19.89
C LYS A 161 5.74 -7.28 -18.53
N PHE A 162 5.86 -6.19 -17.79
CA PHE A 162 6.45 -6.21 -16.45
C PHE A 162 5.59 -7.04 -15.49
N CYS A 163 4.29 -6.76 -15.41
CA CYS A 163 3.37 -7.52 -14.57
C CYS A 163 3.33 -9.00 -14.95
N ALA A 164 3.24 -9.32 -16.25
CA ALA A 164 3.25 -10.70 -16.70
C ALA A 164 4.55 -11.44 -16.35
N ALA A 165 5.70 -10.78 -16.42
CA ALA A 165 6.99 -11.39 -16.08
C ALA A 165 7.14 -11.64 -14.55
N ASN A 166 6.58 -10.78 -13.71
CA ASN A 166 6.70 -10.87 -12.26
C ASN A 166 5.58 -11.68 -11.59
N SER A 167 4.49 -11.98 -12.32
CA SER A 167 3.36 -12.76 -11.82
C SER A 167 3.40 -14.24 -12.23
N VAL A 168 4.55 -14.76 -12.62
CA VAL A 168 4.70 -16.18 -12.98
C VAL A 168 4.45 -17.06 -11.76
N GLY A 169 3.34 -17.80 -11.78
CA GLY A 169 2.89 -18.65 -10.67
C GLY A 169 1.88 -17.98 -9.74
N ASP A 170 1.60 -16.69 -9.90
CA ASP A 170 0.54 -15.98 -9.19
C ASP A 170 -0.86 -16.38 -9.73
N ASN A 171 -1.91 -16.08 -8.95
CA ASN A 171 -3.30 -16.39 -9.33
C ASN A 171 -3.98 -15.23 -10.07
N ALA A 172 -3.25 -14.18 -10.39
CA ALA A 172 -3.69 -13.06 -11.19
C ALA A 172 -3.07 -13.12 -12.60
N THR A 173 -3.85 -12.79 -13.62
CA THR A 173 -3.39 -12.75 -15.03
C THR A 173 -3.89 -11.47 -15.68
N TYR A 174 -2.96 -10.63 -16.14
CA TYR A 174 -3.23 -9.43 -16.92
C TYR A 174 -3.60 -9.81 -18.36
N ARG A 175 -4.79 -9.38 -18.83
CA ARG A 175 -5.30 -9.70 -20.17
C ARG A 175 -5.11 -8.59 -21.18
N SER A 176 -5.19 -7.37 -20.74
CA SER A 176 -4.95 -6.18 -21.56
C SER A 176 -4.52 -5.03 -20.66
N ASN A 177 -3.80 -4.10 -21.27
CA ASN A 177 -3.31 -2.92 -20.55
C ASN A 177 -3.26 -1.74 -21.52
N THR A 178 -3.73 -0.59 -21.08
CA THR A 178 -3.56 0.70 -21.74
C THR A 178 -3.18 1.75 -20.73
N PHE A 179 -2.20 2.58 -21.07
CA PHE A 179 -1.76 3.68 -20.21
C PHE A 179 -2.18 5.02 -20.80
N ASP A 180 -2.98 5.79 -20.08
CA ASP A 180 -3.39 7.13 -20.48
C ASP A 180 -2.36 8.16 -20.01
N LEU A 181 -1.66 8.77 -20.96
CA LEU A 181 -0.64 9.79 -20.72
C LEU A 181 -1.20 11.11 -20.16
N MET A 182 -2.49 11.40 -20.34
CA MET A 182 -3.10 12.64 -19.85
C MET A 182 -3.48 12.55 -18.39
N THR A 183 -3.92 11.37 -17.94
CA THR A 183 -4.34 11.13 -16.56
C THR A 183 -3.30 10.36 -15.75
N PHE A 184 -2.28 9.82 -16.40
CA PHE A 184 -1.30 8.90 -15.82
C PHE A 184 -1.97 7.71 -15.11
N ARG A 185 -3.03 7.18 -15.75
CA ARG A 185 -3.74 6.00 -15.29
C ARG A 185 -3.49 4.81 -16.20
N ASP A 186 -3.23 3.71 -15.55
CA ASP A 186 -3.27 2.40 -16.16
C ASP A 186 -4.72 1.89 -16.13
N HIS A 187 -5.15 1.32 -17.25
CA HIS A 187 -6.42 0.60 -17.36
C HIS A 187 -6.11 -0.81 -17.81
N ASN A 188 -6.47 -1.79 -17.01
CA ASN A 188 -6.18 -3.18 -17.32
C ASN A 188 -7.36 -4.10 -17.00
N ILE A 189 -7.46 -5.18 -17.77
CA ILE A 189 -8.37 -6.28 -17.49
C ILE A 189 -7.56 -7.37 -16.80
N THR A 190 -7.88 -7.65 -15.55
CA THR A 190 -7.20 -8.68 -14.76
C THR A 190 -8.17 -9.81 -14.44
N GLU A 191 -7.74 -11.05 -14.72
CA GLU A 191 -8.44 -12.25 -14.26
C GLU A 191 -7.77 -12.78 -13.00
N ILE A 192 -8.58 -13.08 -11.99
CA ILE A 192 -8.14 -13.67 -10.73
C ILE A 192 -8.91 -14.94 -10.42
N VAL A 193 -8.33 -15.77 -9.58
CA VAL A 193 -9.01 -16.90 -8.92
C VAL A 193 -9.07 -16.60 -7.42
N ASP A 194 -10.26 -16.43 -6.88
CA ASP A 194 -10.44 -16.12 -5.47
C ASP A 194 -10.19 -17.34 -4.55
N ASP A 195 -10.23 -17.12 -3.23
CA ASP A 195 -9.99 -18.17 -2.23
C ASP A 195 -11.01 -19.33 -2.27
N SER A 196 -12.12 -19.19 -2.97
CA SER A 196 -13.14 -20.21 -3.22
C SER A 196 -12.95 -20.93 -4.56
N GLY A 197 -11.93 -20.56 -5.34
CA GLY A 197 -11.67 -21.09 -6.68
C GLY A 197 -12.56 -20.48 -7.77
N ILE A 198 -13.26 -19.38 -7.49
CA ILE A 198 -14.10 -18.68 -8.45
C ILE A 198 -13.25 -17.75 -9.27
N LYS A 199 -13.36 -17.84 -10.61
CA LYS A 199 -12.73 -16.89 -11.52
C LYS A 199 -13.54 -15.59 -11.58
N LYS A 200 -12.84 -14.47 -11.48
CA LYS A 200 -13.39 -13.13 -11.65
C LYS A 200 -12.58 -12.37 -12.69
N THR A 201 -13.26 -11.53 -13.45
CA THR A 201 -12.63 -10.58 -14.39
C THR A 201 -12.87 -9.18 -13.86
N LEU A 202 -11.81 -8.45 -13.62
CA LEU A 202 -11.82 -7.12 -13.04
C LEU A 202 -11.37 -6.10 -14.07
N ASP A 203 -12.06 -4.97 -14.15
CA ASP A 203 -11.67 -3.78 -14.92
C ASP A 203 -11.00 -2.81 -13.95
N CYS A 204 -9.67 -2.84 -13.95
CA CYS A 204 -8.83 -2.14 -12.99
C CYS A 204 -8.36 -0.80 -13.55
N SER A 205 -8.28 0.20 -12.68
CA SER A 205 -7.67 1.48 -13.02
C SER A 205 -6.80 1.96 -11.87
N GLU A 206 -5.52 2.20 -12.15
CA GLU A 206 -4.51 2.56 -11.17
C GLU A 206 -3.80 3.84 -11.59
N ARG A 207 -3.62 4.76 -10.65
CA ARG A 207 -2.95 6.05 -10.88
C ARG A 207 -1.44 5.93 -10.60
N TYR A 208 -0.64 6.30 -11.58
CA TYR A 208 0.82 6.41 -11.43
C TYR A 208 1.20 7.86 -11.16
N TYR A 209 1.98 8.10 -10.13
CA TYR A 209 2.41 9.44 -9.74
C TYR A 209 3.88 9.68 -10.09
N VAL A 210 4.21 10.90 -10.55
CA VAL A 210 5.62 11.28 -10.67
C VAL A 210 6.13 11.89 -9.35
N PRO A 211 7.45 11.84 -9.07
CA PRO A 211 8.01 12.29 -7.78
C PRO A 211 7.66 13.74 -7.41
N SER A 212 7.56 14.61 -8.40
CA SER A 212 7.20 16.02 -8.19
C SER A 212 5.76 16.22 -7.74
N GLU A 213 4.82 15.39 -8.24
CA GLU A 213 3.42 15.40 -7.80
C GLU A 213 3.32 14.96 -6.34
N ILE A 214 3.93 13.83 -5.99
CA ILE A 214 3.96 13.33 -4.60
C ILE A 214 4.56 14.37 -3.66
N SER A 215 5.68 14.99 -4.05
CA SER A 215 6.31 16.05 -3.26
C SER A 215 5.39 17.24 -3.07
N TRP A 216 4.66 17.63 -4.10
CA TRP A 216 3.73 18.77 -4.04
C TRP A 216 2.51 18.45 -3.15
N LEU A 217 1.90 17.27 -3.33
CA LEU A 217 0.77 16.79 -2.53
C LEU A 217 1.12 16.77 -1.03
N LEU A 218 2.27 16.19 -0.67
CA LEU A 218 2.71 16.09 0.72
C LEU A 218 3.07 17.46 1.32
N LYS A 219 3.74 18.34 0.55
CA LYS A 219 4.00 19.73 1.00
C LYS A 219 2.70 20.50 1.27
N SER A 220 1.67 20.30 0.45
CA SER A 220 0.36 20.95 0.66
C SER A 220 -0.32 20.47 1.95
N LEU A 221 0.03 19.26 2.45
CA LEU A 221 -0.44 18.70 3.71
C LEU A 221 0.46 19.03 4.92
N GLY A 222 1.55 19.79 4.70
CA GLY A 222 2.42 20.29 5.76
C GLY A 222 3.66 19.44 6.06
N TYR A 223 3.97 18.43 5.23
CA TYR A 223 5.23 17.70 5.34
C TYR A 223 6.41 18.58 4.87
N LYS A 224 7.53 18.50 5.59
CA LYS A 224 8.71 19.35 5.39
C LYS A 224 9.85 18.61 4.71
N ASN A 225 10.17 17.43 5.21
CA ASN A 225 11.21 16.57 4.66
C ASN A 225 10.54 15.44 3.90
N ILE A 226 10.78 15.37 2.60
CA ILE A 226 10.18 14.36 1.72
C ILE A 226 11.30 13.77 0.90
N ASP A 227 11.58 12.49 1.14
CA ASP A 227 12.57 11.71 0.42
C ASP A 227 11.87 10.64 -0.41
N ILE A 228 12.29 10.46 -1.66
CA ILE A 228 11.70 9.51 -2.60
C ILE A 228 12.81 8.65 -3.20
N PHE A 229 12.64 7.33 -3.11
CA PHE A 229 13.57 6.31 -3.54
C PHE A 229 12.89 5.28 -4.44
N GLY A 230 13.67 4.43 -5.13
CA GLY A 230 13.13 3.23 -5.75
C GLY A 230 12.70 2.23 -4.68
N ALA A 231 11.51 1.65 -4.83
CA ALA A 231 11.02 0.60 -3.94
C ALA A 231 11.43 -0.76 -4.50
N LYS A 232 12.33 -1.45 -3.80
CA LYS A 232 12.71 -2.83 -4.12
C LYS A 232 12.12 -3.77 -3.08
N LEU A 233 11.40 -4.76 -3.53
CA LEU A 233 10.74 -5.76 -2.69
C LEU A 233 11.70 -6.34 -1.64
N GLY A 234 11.35 -6.20 -0.37
CA GLY A 234 12.11 -6.71 0.77
C GLY A 234 13.49 -6.06 1.00
N ALA A 235 13.83 -5.01 0.23
CA ALA A 235 15.13 -4.36 0.25
C ALA A 235 15.02 -2.84 0.18
N PHE A 236 14.08 -2.24 0.92
CA PHE A 236 13.97 -0.79 1.00
C PHE A 236 15.28 -0.16 1.52
N SER A 237 15.70 0.92 0.89
CA SER A 237 16.96 1.58 1.23
C SER A 237 16.97 3.04 0.82
N ARG A 238 17.56 3.91 1.66
CA ARG A 238 17.84 5.32 1.31
C ARG A 238 18.95 5.48 0.27
N ASN A 239 19.67 4.40 -0.05
CA ASN A 239 20.73 4.40 -1.08
C ASN A 239 20.19 4.07 -2.48
N GLU A 240 18.96 3.59 -2.60
CA GLU A 240 18.32 3.26 -3.87
C GLU A 240 17.71 4.51 -4.51
N LYS A 241 18.48 5.20 -5.34
CA LYS A 241 17.97 6.35 -6.08
C LYS A 241 16.87 5.91 -7.02
N LEU A 242 15.75 6.63 -6.99
CA LEU A 242 14.64 6.41 -7.93
C LEU A 242 15.11 6.61 -9.38
N THR A 243 14.70 5.68 -10.24
CA THR A 243 14.94 5.69 -11.68
C THR A 243 13.66 5.36 -12.45
N SER A 244 13.69 5.43 -13.78
CA SER A 244 12.60 4.96 -14.63
C SER A 244 12.47 3.42 -14.66
N GLU A 245 13.45 2.70 -14.13
CA GLU A 245 13.45 1.24 -14.04
C GLU A 245 12.66 0.73 -12.82
N ASP A 246 12.39 1.59 -11.85
CA ASP A 246 11.66 1.22 -10.64
C ASP A 246 10.16 1.28 -10.90
N PHE A 247 9.45 0.18 -10.67
CA PHE A 247 8.00 0.10 -10.83
C PHE A 247 7.26 0.90 -9.76
N GLU A 248 7.77 0.89 -8.53
CA GLU A 248 7.23 1.64 -7.40
C GLU A 248 8.25 2.63 -6.82
N MET A 249 7.72 3.68 -6.22
CA MET A 249 8.46 4.62 -5.40
C MET A 249 8.26 4.31 -3.92
N LEU A 250 9.34 4.35 -3.14
CA LEU A 250 9.31 4.42 -1.68
C LEU A 250 9.37 5.88 -1.24
N VAL A 251 8.37 6.33 -0.52
CA VAL A 251 8.25 7.72 -0.03
C VAL A 251 8.39 7.74 1.48
N ILE A 252 9.23 8.62 1.99
CA ILE A 252 9.43 8.88 3.41
C ILE A 252 9.19 10.36 3.65
N ALA A 253 8.18 10.70 4.45
CA ALA A 253 7.79 12.08 4.70
C ALA A 253 7.73 12.37 6.20
N GLU A 254 8.26 13.51 6.64
CA GLU A 254 8.23 13.99 8.03
C GLU A 254 7.36 15.24 8.14
N LYS A 255 6.43 15.21 9.10
CA LYS A 255 5.45 16.27 9.35
C LYS A 255 5.99 17.39 10.23
#